data_2acf627a0a37e42930a154a24cf1cc41
#
_entry.id   2acf627a0a37e42930a154a24cf1cc41
#
_cell.length_a   1.000
_cell.length_b   1.000
_cell.length_c   1.000
_cell.angle_alpha   90.00
_cell.angle_beta   90.00
_cell.angle_gamma   90.00
#
_symmetry.space_group_name_H-M   'P 1'
#
loop_
_entity.id
_entity.type
_entity.pdbx_description
1 polymer ?
#
loop_
_entity_poly.entity_id
_entity_poly.type
_entity_poly.pdbx_seq_one_letter_code
_entity_poly.pdbx_strand_id
1 'polypeptide(L)'
;EARRRQYGIRHLTSADVAADSGAVREWLHSCGASRVAVHFDMDVLDPAEIVAAVGVVPGGMKTAEVVRVIGDIAATKELVALTVAEPMPRTAVRIRNMLRELPLLR
;
A
#
# COMPACT_ATOMS: atom_id res chain seq x y z
N GLU A 1 -7.25 -10.18 -15.99
CA GLU A 1 -8.01 -8.94 -16.25
C GLU A 1 -9.53 -9.18 -16.21
N ALA A 2 -10.05 -10.24 -16.83
CA ALA A 2 -11.48 -10.59 -16.83
C ALA A 2 -12.07 -10.71 -15.41
N ARG A 3 -11.38 -11.37 -14.47
CA ARG A 3 -11.84 -11.50 -13.07
C ARG A 3 -11.91 -10.16 -12.35
N ARG A 4 -10.97 -9.24 -12.59
CA ARG A 4 -11.01 -7.91 -11.97
C ARG A 4 -12.26 -7.14 -12.38
N ARG A 5 -12.63 -7.20 -13.67
CA ARG A 5 -13.87 -6.57 -14.17
C ARG A 5 -15.11 -7.20 -13.55
N GLN A 6 -15.14 -8.53 -13.47
CA GLN A 6 -16.28 -9.27 -12.91
C GLN A 6 -16.57 -8.87 -11.46
N TYR A 7 -15.53 -8.61 -10.65
CA TYR A 7 -15.67 -8.27 -9.24
C TYR A 7 -15.54 -6.76 -8.95
N GLY A 8 -15.50 -5.92 -9.98
CA GLY A 8 -15.40 -4.46 -9.80
C GLY A 8 -14.08 -4.00 -9.16
N ILE A 9 -13.00 -4.78 -9.29
CA ILE A 9 -11.71 -4.47 -8.68
C ILE A 9 -10.99 -3.40 -9.50
N ARG A 10 -10.75 -2.23 -8.91
CA ARG A 10 -9.87 -1.22 -9.48
C ARG A 10 -8.41 -1.65 -9.32
N HIS A 11 -7.65 -1.59 -10.38
CA HIS A 11 -6.22 -1.89 -10.39
C HIS A 11 -5.43 -0.63 -10.77
N LEU A 12 -4.43 -0.33 -9.95
CA LEU A 12 -3.42 0.70 -10.20
C LEU A 12 -2.04 0.03 -10.14
N THR A 13 -1.17 0.39 -11.07
CA THR A 13 0.21 -0.08 -11.06
C THR A 13 1.06 0.75 -10.12
N SER A 14 2.28 0.27 -9.79
CA SER A 14 3.25 1.07 -9.02
C SER A 14 3.56 2.41 -9.71
N ALA A 15 3.63 2.43 -11.04
CA ALA A 15 3.85 3.65 -11.82
C ALA A 15 2.70 4.65 -11.70
N ASP A 16 1.45 4.19 -11.61
CA ASP A 16 0.28 5.05 -11.47
C ASP A 16 0.26 5.82 -10.14
N VAL A 17 0.93 5.31 -9.12
CA VAL A 17 0.93 5.89 -7.76
C VAL A 17 2.31 6.41 -7.32
N ALA A 18 3.32 6.33 -8.19
CA ALA A 18 4.69 6.72 -7.86
C ALA A 18 4.82 8.21 -7.53
N ALA A 19 4.22 9.09 -8.32
CA ALA A 19 4.34 10.54 -8.17
C ALA A 19 3.36 11.10 -7.13
N ASP A 20 2.11 10.64 -7.14
CA ASP A 20 1.05 11.11 -6.26
C ASP A 20 -0.03 10.03 -6.04
N SER A 21 -0.99 10.33 -5.18
CA SER A 21 -2.12 9.45 -4.85
C SER A 21 -3.44 9.87 -5.51
N GLY A 22 -3.39 10.67 -6.58
CA GLY A 22 -4.58 11.22 -7.23
C GLY A 22 -5.57 10.16 -7.69
N ALA A 23 -5.08 9.12 -8.38
CA ALA A 23 -5.92 8.02 -8.85
C ALA A 23 -6.56 7.22 -7.70
N VAL A 24 -5.85 7.05 -6.59
CA VAL A 24 -6.37 6.39 -5.38
C VAL A 24 -7.47 7.23 -4.75
N ARG A 25 -7.24 8.53 -4.59
CA ARG A 25 -8.25 9.46 -4.03
C ARG A 25 -9.50 9.52 -4.88
N GLU A 26 -9.36 9.59 -6.20
CA GLU A 26 -10.48 9.58 -7.13
C GLU A 26 -11.33 8.33 -6.96
N TRP A 27 -10.71 7.17 -6.88
CA TRP A 27 -11.42 5.92 -6.62
C TRP A 27 -12.11 5.93 -5.26
N LEU A 28 -11.45 6.37 -4.20
CA LEU A 28 -12.01 6.47 -2.85
C LEU A 28 -13.24 7.38 -2.81
N HIS A 29 -13.22 8.49 -3.53
CA HIS A 29 -14.39 9.36 -3.64
C HIS A 29 -15.55 8.71 -4.38
N SER A 30 -15.27 7.87 -5.37
CA SER A 30 -16.29 7.19 -6.18
C SER A 30 -16.88 5.95 -5.53
N CYS A 31 -16.20 5.32 -4.58
CA CYS A 31 -16.63 4.03 -4.02
C CYS A 31 -17.76 4.12 -3.00
N GLY A 32 -18.14 5.32 -2.54
CA GLY A 32 -19.24 5.54 -1.62
C GLY A 32 -19.02 5.09 -0.17
N ALA A 33 -17.92 4.43 0.15
CA ALA A 33 -17.59 4.02 1.51
C ALA A 33 -17.05 5.19 2.33
N SER A 34 -17.42 5.30 3.59
CA SER A 34 -16.87 6.27 4.55
C SER A 34 -15.68 5.72 5.33
N ARG A 35 -15.62 4.41 5.48
CA ARG A 35 -14.57 3.67 6.21
C ARG A 35 -13.88 2.68 5.29
N VAL A 36 -12.58 2.51 5.48
CA VAL A 36 -11.74 1.61 4.68
C VAL A 36 -10.83 0.77 5.57
N ALA A 37 -10.51 -0.41 5.08
CA ALA A 37 -9.44 -1.24 5.60
C ALA A 37 -8.34 -1.34 4.55
N VAL A 38 -7.08 -1.34 4.97
CA VAL A 38 -5.93 -1.53 4.10
C VAL A 38 -5.25 -2.85 4.42
N HIS A 39 -5.01 -3.64 3.39
CA HIS A 39 -4.11 -4.78 3.45
C HIS A 39 -2.80 -4.40 2.75
N PHE A 40 -1.71 -4.35 3.52
CA PHE A 40 -0.38 -4.07 3.03
C PHE A 40 0.42 -5.37 2.93
N ASP A 41 0.61 -5.85 1.72
CA ASP A 41 1.53 -6.95 1.43
C ASP A 41 2.91 -6.35 1.09
N MET A 42 3.95 -6.77 1.82
CA MET A 42 5.31 -6.25 1.62
C MET A 42 5.92 -6.66 0.28
N ASP A 43 5.33 -7.61 -0.43
CA ASP A 43 5.73 -7.97 -1.79
C ASP A 43 5.55 -6.82 -2.81
N VAL A 44 4.79 -5.78 -2.46
CA VAL A 44 4.66 -4.58 -3.31
C VAL A 44 5.93 -3.73 -3.35
N LEU A 45 6.84 -3.90 -2.39
CA LEU A 45 8.06 -3.11 -2.29
C LEU A 45 9.10 -3.53 -3.33
N ASP A 46 9.78 -2.54 -3.91
CA ASP A 46 10.89 -2.81 -4.82
C ASP A 46 12.07 -3.42 -4.04
N PRO A 47 12.61 -4.57 -4.46
CA PRO A 47 13.74 -5.22 -3.79
C PRO A 47 15.05 -4.41 -3.85
N ALA A 48 15.17 -3.46 -4.78
CA ALA A 48 16.32 -2.55 -4.82
C ALA A 48 16.36 -1.60 -3.62
N GLU A 49 15.19 -1.30 -3.03
CA GLU A 49 15.10 -0.45 -1.84
C GLU A 49 15.16 -1.26 -0.55
N ILE A 50 14.37 -2.31 -0.46
CA ILE A 50 14.31 -3.19 0.71
C ILE A 50 13.87 -4.59 0.31
N VAL A 51 14.63 -5.61 0.72
CA VAL A 51 14.22 -7.00 0.63
C VAL A 51 13.49 -7.35 1.92
N ALA A 52 12.20 -7.01 1.98
CA ALA A 52 11.37 -7.16 3.17
C ALA A 52 10.40 -8.35 3.09
N ALA A 53 10.30 -8.98 1.93
CA ALA A 53 9.31 -10.01 1.64
C ALA A 53 9.92 -11.22 0.95
N VAL A 54 9.16 -12.30 0.86
CA VAL A 54 9.54 -13.56 0.17
C VAL A 54 9.51 -13.38 -1.34
N GLY A 55 8.52 -12.67 -1.86
CA GLY A 55 8.37 -12.38 -3.27
C GLY A 55 9.26 -11.22 -3.70
N VAL A 56 10.27 -11.49 -4.51
CA VAL A 56 11.21 -10.46 -4.98
C VAL A 56 10.91 -10.17 -6.45
N VAL A 57 10.17 -9.10 -6.70
CA VAL A 57 9.80 -8.68 -8.06
C VAL A 57 10.26 -7.24 -8.29
N PRO A 58 11.14 -6.99 -9.28
CA PRO A 58 11.58 -5.64 -9.64
C PRO A 58 10.43 -4.75 -10.13
N GLY A 59 10.58 -3.44 -9.98
CA GLY A 59 9.57 -2.46 -10.43
C GLY A 59 8.44 -2.23 -9.44
N GLY A 60 8.63 -2.62 -8.19
CA GLY A 60 7.71 -2.36 -7.09
C GLY A 60 7.73 -0.92 -6.60
N MET A 61 7.04 -0.69 -5.50
CA MET A 61 6.95 0.62 -4.85
C MET A 61 8.14 0.88 -3.93
N LYS A 62 8.52 2.14 -3.81
CA LYS A 62 9.44 2.59 -2.76
C LYS A 62 8.71 2.66 -1.42
N THR A 63 9.44 2.49 -0.33
CA THR A 63 8.89 2.60 1.03
C THR A 63 8.16 3.93 1.25
N ALA A 64 8.77 5.04 0.84
CA ALA A 64 8.16 6.37 0.96
C ALA A 64 6.85 6.51 0.16
N GLU A 65 6.74 5.85 -0.99
CA GLU A 65 5.52 5.84 -1.80
C GLU A 65 4.39 5.08 -1.10
N VAL A 66 4.69 3.92 -0.51
CA VAL A 66 3.71 3.15 0.27
C VAL A 66 3.22 3.96 1.47
N VAL A 67 4.14 4.55 2.23
CA VAL A 67 3.79 5.40 3.40
C VAL A 67 2.90 6.56 2.98
N ARG A 68 3.24 7.23 1.87
CA ARG A 68 2.42 8.32 1.32
C ARG A 68 1.03 7.85 0.92
N VAL A 69 0.93 6.76 0.16
CA VAL A 69 -0.37 6.25 -0.33
C VAL A 69 -1.27 5.86 0.84
N ILE A 70 -0.77 5.13 1.81
CA ILE A 70 -1.57 4.72 2.98
C ILE A 70 -1.93 5.93 3.85
N GLY A 71 -1.01 6.90 4.00
CA GLY A 71 -1.28 8.16 4.67
C GLY A 71 -2.38 8.98 3.99
N ASP A 72 -2.36 9.05 2.67
CA ASP A 72 -3.37 9.74 1.87
C ASP A 72 -4.74 9.04 1.92
N ILE A 73 -4.76 7.71 1.98
CA ILE A 73 -5.99 6.93 2.22
C ILE A 73 -6.58 7.31 3.58
N ALA A 74 -5.77 7.32 4.63
CA ALA A 74 -6.20 7.66 5.98
C ALA A 74 -6.65 9.13 6.11
N ALA A 75 -6.12 10.03 5.30
CA ALA A 75 -6.55 11.43 5.24
C ALA A 75 -7.87 11.61 4.45
N THR A 76 -8.19 10.70 3.56
CA THR A 76 -9.38 10.77 2.69
C THR A 76 -10.60 10.08 3.29
N LYS A 77 -10.38 8.95 3.96
CA LYS A 77 -11.43 8.12 4.59
C LYS A 77 -11.01 7.71 5.99
N GLU A 78 -11.95 7.29 6.81
CA GLU A 78 -11.64 6.69 8.10
C GLU A 78 -10.99 5.32 7.91
N LEU A 79 -9.72 5.22 8.25
CA LEU A 79 -8.97 3.96 8.23
C LEU A 79 -9.26 3.18 9.51
N VAL A 80 -10.03 2.10 9.40
CA VAL A 80 -10.47 1.30 10.56
C VAL A 80 -9.62 0.07 10.82
N ALA A 81 -8.85 -0.39 9.83
CA ALA A 81 -7.95 -1.53 9.97
C ALA A 81 -6.77 -1.43 9.00
N LEU A 82 -5.62 -1.89 9.45
CA LEU A 82 -4.42 -2.05 8.66
C LEU A 82 -3.83 -3.43 8.97
N THR A 83 -3.70 -4.27 7.96
CA THR A 83 -3.00 -5.54 8.05
C THR A 83 -1.70 -5.47 7.27
N VAL A 84 -0.67 -6.13 7.77
CA VAL A 84 0.64 -6.22 7.13
C VAL A 84 0.98 -7.70 6.92
N ALA A 85 1.30 -8.07 5.70
CA ALA A 85 1.60 -9.44 5.32
C ALA A 85 3.01 -9.58 4.73
N GLU A 86 3.50 -10.81 4.76
CA GLU A 86 4.75 -11.25 4.15
C GLU A 86 6.04 -10.55 4.65
N PRO A 87 6.15 -10.13 5.94
CA PRO A 87 7.40 -9.55 6.44
C PRO A 87 8.48 -10.61 6.59
N MET A 88 9.73 -10.27 6.19
CA MET A 88 10.90 -11.11 6.47
C MET A 88 11.72 -10.55 7.64
N PRO A 89 12.10 -11.39 8.64
CA PRO A 89 12.78 -10.92 9.85
C PRO A 89 14.17 -10.31 9.62
N ARG A 90 14.81 -10.60 8.49
CA ARG A 90 16.19 -10.16 8.18
C ARG A 90 16.37 -8.64 8.14
N THR A 91 15.28 -7.89 7.96
CA THR A 91 15.30 -6.43 7.89
C THR A 91 14.44 -5.78 8.97
N ALA A 92 14.34 -6.42 10.12
CA ALA A 92 13.43 -6.03 11.21
C ALA A 92 13.50 -4.55 11.60
N VAL A 93 14.71 -3.95 11.64
CA VAL A 93 14.87 -2.53 11.99
C VAL A 93 14.27 -1.62 10.93
N ARG A 94 14.49 -1.91 9.64
CA ARG A 94 13.93 -1.14 8.53
C ARG A 94 12.41 -1.28 8.47
N ILE A 95 11.91 -2.49 8.63
CA ILE A 95 10.46 -2.77 8.71
C ILE A 95 9.84 -1.99 9.87
N ARG A 96 10.43 -2.05 11.06
CA ARG A 96 9.94 -1.30 12.23
C ARG A 96 9.88 0.20 11.97
N ASN A 97 10.93 0.76 11.38
CA ASN A 97 10.99 2.20 11.10
C ASN A 97 9.91 2.61 10.10
N MET A 98 9.72 1.83 9.04
CA MET A 98 8.65 2.05 8.06
C MET A 98 7.26 1.96 8.71
N LEU A 99 7.00 0.91 9.49
CA LEU A 99 5.69 0.70 10.12
C LEU A 99 5.30 1.84 11.06
N ARG A 100 6.27 2.46 11.74
CA ARG A 100 6.02 3.61 12.62
C ARG A 100 5.51 4.85 11.88
N GLU A 101 5.70 4.93 10.57
CA GLU A 101 5.20 6.02 9.74
C GLU A 101 3.78 5.77 9.22
N LEU A 102 3.27 4.56 9.40
CA LEU A 102 1.94 4.19 8.95
C LEU A 102 0.86 4.59 9.95
N PRO A 103 -0.32 5.04 9.48
CA PRO A 103 -1.48 5.23 10.33
C PRO A 103 -1.82 3.97 11.11
N LEU A 104 -2.35 4.12 12.31
CA LEU A 104 -2.71 3.08 13.28
C LEU A 104 -1.52 2.34 13.94
N LEU A 105 -0.29 2.52 13.45
CA LEU A 105 0.90 1.84 13.99
C LEU A 105 1.90 2.80 14.66
N ARG A 106 1.72 4.07 14.52
CA ARG A 106 2.50 5.12 15.15
C ARG A 106 1.91 5.60 16.49
#